data_2b3960d42d349ef323445a5ab2e1087b
#
_entry.id   2b3960d42d349ef323445a5ab2e1087b
#
_cell.length_a   1.000
_cell.length_b   1.000
_cell.length_c   1.000
_cell.angle_alpha   90.00
_cell.angle_beta   90.00
_cell.angle_gamma   90.00
#
_symmetry.space_group_name_H-M   'P 1'
#
loop_
_entity.id
_entity.type
_entity.pdbx_description
1 polymer ?
#
loop_
_entity_poly.entity_id
_entity_poly.type
_entity_poly.pdbx_seq_one_letter_code
_entity_poly.pdbx_strand_id
1 'polypeptide(L)'
;MALAILLGLSGSSQAAFVAPSTSSSTSARARPAVMAQGDVLLDVEGLTANVADSEILKGVSLQVKRGEVHAIMGPNGSGKSTFSKVLVGHPAYEVTGGKAMYRDGEDLLELEPEERAQQGVFLAFQYPVEIPGVSNSDFLRLAVNKRRGALGLPEHDPIEFFGVLAEKMSTVGMSNDFIGRDVNGGFSGGEKKRNEILQMALLGPELSILDETDSGLDIDALKTVAAGVNAAKNSENGIILITHYQVRTSAPPHHHTARTCARAPVRTCGPVPPWPLVALPHSLQPHPSSPRPSTAAARP
;
A
#
# COMPACT_ATOMS: atom_id res chain seq x y z
N MET A 1 11.03 1.23 -2.29
CA MET A 1 11.14 0.63 -0.94
C MET A 1 11.50 -0.85 -1.00
N ALA A 2 10.87 -1.63 -1.83
CA ALA A 2 11.37 -2.99 -2.08
C ALA A 2 12.84 -3.04 -2.55
N LEU A 3 13.33 -2.02 -3.23
CA LEU A 3 14.73 -1.87 -3.65
C LEU A 3 15.68 -1.63 -2.45
N ALA A 4 15.25 -0.97 -1.39
CA ALA A 4 16.06 -0.72 -0.19
C ALA A 4 16.35 -2.00 0.61
N ILE A 5 15.46 -2.98 0.54
CA ILE A 5 15.64 -4.30 1.18
C ILE A 5 16.75 -5.11 0.48
N LEU A 6 17.00 -4.87 -0.81
CA LEU A 6 18.01 -5.58 -1.61
C LEU A 6 19.42 -4.98 -1.51
N LEU A 7 19.58 -3.70 -1.15
CA LEU A 7 20.87 -3.00 -1.16
C LEU A 7 21.64 -3.06 0.17
N GLY A 8 21.12 -3.70 1.20
CA GLY A 8 21.79 -3.89 2.50
C GLY A 8 22.93 -4.93 2.52
N LEU A 9 23.54 -5.24 1.38
CA LEU A 9 24.63 -6.22 1.25
C LEU A 9 26.00 -5.57 1.01
N SER A 10 26.45 -4.68 1.89
CA SER A 10 27.86 -4.30 1.92
C SER A 10 28.33 -3.99 3.34
N GLY A 11 28.77 -5.00 4.03
CA GLY A 11 29.42 -4.90 5.32
C GLY A 11 30.29 -6.14 5.55
N SER A 12 31.57 -6.01 5.28
CA SER A 12 32.60 -7.03 5.34
C SER A 12 32.69 -7.78 6.67
N SER A 13 32.74 -9.10 6.56
CA SER A 13 33.12 -10.08 7.57
C SER A 13 34.44 -9.76 8.28
N GLN A 14 34.44 -9.77 9.60
CA GLN A 14 35.57 -10.29 10.39
C GLN A 14 35.03 -11.12 11.55
N ALA A 15 35.36 -12.39 11.51
CA ALA A 15 35.07 -13.36 12.55
C ALA A 15 35.97 -13.14 13.77
N ALA A 16 35.38 -12.99 14.95
CA ALA A 16 36.05 -13.21 16.22
C ALA A 16 35.24 -14.24 17.01
N PHE A 17 35.87 -15.39 17.19
CA PHE A 17 35.37 -16.53 17.95
C PHE A 17 35.54 -16.25 19.45
N VAL A 18 34.47 -16.17 20.22
CA VAL A 18 34.47 -16.25 21.68
C VAL A 18 33.37 -17.21 22.14
N ALA A 19 33.79 -18.23 22.88
CA ALA A 19 32.94 -19.32 23.38
C ALA A 19 32.04 -18.90 24.56
N PRO A 20 31.07 -19.73 24.96
CA PRO A 20 29.82 -19.29 25.59
C PRO A 20 29.92 -19.20 27.12
N SER A 21 29.31 -18.16 27.69
CA SER A 21 28.89 -18.18 29.09
C SER A 21 27.36 -18.28 29.16
N THR A 22 26.91 -19.39 29.71
CA THR A 22 25.51 -19.69 30.03
C THR A 22 24.98 -18.75 31.10
N SER A 23 23.95 -17.98 30.78
CA SER A 23 22.95 -17.56 31.75
C SER A 23 21.58 -17.45 31.06
N SER A 24 20.75 -18.41 31.38
CA SER A 24 19.34 -18.47 30.99
C SER A 24 18.54 -17.40 31.70
N SER A 25 18.10 -16.39 30.96
CA SER A 25 16.92 -15.62 31.31
C SER A 25 15.99 -15.58 30.10
N THR A 26 15.04 -16.49 30.09
CA THR A 26 13.93 -16.54 29.15
C THR A 26 13.02 -15.35 29.43
N SER A 27 13.36 -14.20 28.85
CA SER A 27 12.40 -13.11 28.71
C SER A 27 11.42 -13.52 27.62
N ALA A 28 10.31 -14.09 28.06
CA ALA A 28 9.13 -14.25 27.21
C ALA A 28 8.72 -12.83 26.77
N ARG A 29 9.08 -12.44 25.54
CA ARG A 29 8.55 -11.25 24.89
C ARG A 29 7.03 -11.47 24.81
N ALA A 30 6.30 -10.71 25.63
CA ALA A 30 4.86 -10.71 25.63
C ALA A 30 4.37 -10.50 24.19
N ARG A 31 3.47 -11.35 23.72
CA ARG A 31 2.70 -11.08 22.48
C ARG A 31 2.06 -9.71 22.68
N PRO A 32 2.16 -8.81 21.68
CA PRO A 32 1.47 -7.54 21.80
C PRO A 32 -0.01 -7.80 22.12
N ALA A 33 -0.54 -7.09 23.10
CA ALA A 33 -1.95 -7.14 23.43
C ALA A 33 -2.75 -6.89 22.15
N VAL A 34 -3.81 -7.67 21.93
CA VAL A 34 -4.75 -7.42 20.82
C VAL A 34 -5.32 -6.02 21.07
N MET A 35 -4.89 -5.06 20.25
CA MET A 35 -5.36 -3.68 20.34
C MET A 35 -6.83 -3.62 19.91
N ALA A 36 -7.64 -2.85 20.63
CA ALA A 36 -9.07 -2.74 20.32
C ALA A 36 -9.28 -1.91 19.03
N GLN A 37 -10.33 -2.27 18.28
CA GLN A 37 -10.75 -1.48 17.12
C GLN A 37 -11.00 -0.04 17.53
N GLY A 38 -10.29 0.91 16.90
CA GLY A 38 -10.38 2.34 17.21
C GLY A 38 -9.14 2.94 17.88
N ASP A 39 -8.13 2.12 18.22
CA ASP A 39 -6.85 2.65 18.69
C ASP A 39 -6.11 3.37 17.55
N VAL A 40 -5.40 4.44 17.89
CA VAL A 40 -4.65 5.24 16.92
C VAL A 40 -3.48 4.40 16.39
N LEU A 41 -3.46 4.21 15.07
CA LEU A 41 -2.39 3.50 14.37
C LEU A 41 -1.30 4.46 13.89
N LEU A 42 -1.71 5.62 13.37
CA LEU A 42 -0.81 6.68 12.89
C LEU A 42 -1.37 8.03 13.32
N ASP A 43 -0.51 8.84 13.92
CA ASP A 43 -0.82 10.23 14.27
C ASP A 43 0.25 11.16 13.71
N VAL A 44 -0.11 11.94 12.71
CA VAL A 44 0.76 12.92 12.05
C VAL A 44 0.37 14.30 12.49
N GLU A 45 1.31 15.04 13.08
CA GLU A 45 1.10 16.39 13.58
C GLU A 45 2.03 17.38 12.90
N GLY A 46 1.48 18.35 12.19
CA GLY A 46 2.21 19.49 11.65
C GLY A 46 3.36 19.15 10.70
N LEU A 47 3.27 18.04 9.96
CA LEU A 47 4.35 17.53 9.11
C LEU A 47 4.69 18.52 8.01
N THR A 48 5.96 18.94 7.97
CA THR A 48 6.55 19.79 6.93
C THR A 48 7.69 19.07 6.25
N ALA A 49 7.79 19.21 4.92
CA ALA A 49 8.85 18.57 4.16
C ALA A 49 9.18 19.32 2.88
N ASN A 50 10.46 19.24 2.53
CA ASN A 50 11.04 19.82 1.34
C ASN A 50 11.35 18.76 0.27
N VAL A 51 11.33 19.20 -0.97
CA VAL A 51 11.92 18.51 -2.12
C VAL A 51 12.93 19.46 -2.73
N ALA A 52 14.20 19.13 -2.68
CA ALA A 52 15.27 20.09 -2.95
C ALA A 52 15.04 21.39 -2.12
N ASP A 53 15.00 22.56 -2.76
CA ASP A 53 14.84 23.85 -2.10
C ASP A 53 13.37 24.30 -1.95
N SER A 54 12.41 23.42 -2.25
CA SER A 54 10.98 23.79 -2.25
C SER A 54 10.22 23.09 -1.13
N GLU A 55 9.59 23.88 -0.26
CA GLU A 55 8.67 23.37 0.76
C GLU A 55 7.36 22.93 0.11
N ILE A 56 7.06 21.63 0.15
CA ILE A 56 5.87 21.03 -0.43
C ILE A 56 4.82 20.73 0.62
N LEU A 57 5.22 20.10 1.74
CA LEU A 57 4.32 19.88 2.87
C LEU A 57 4.43 21.05 3.86
N LYS A 58 3.29 21.65 4.19
CA LYS A 58 3.18 22.88 4.97
C LYS A 58 2.35 22.70 6.24
N GLY A 59 2.74 21.73 7.09
CA GLY A 59 2.06 21.46 8.33
C GLY A 59 0.85 20.53 8.17
N VAL A 60 1.03 19.39 7.54
CA VAL A 60 -0.03 18.39 7.36
C VAL A 60 -0.25 17.63 8.65
N SER A 61 -1.52 17.49 9.05
CA SER A 61 -1.92 16.69 10.19
C SER A 61 -3.01 15.70 9.80
N LEU A 62 -2.83 14.44 10.21
CA LEU A 62 -3.74 13.34 9.91
C LEU A 62 -3.66 12.28 11.01
N GLN A 63 -4.82 11.81 11.47
CA GLN A 63 -4.89 10.68 12.38
C GLN A 63 -5.62 9.52 11.71
N VAL A 64 -5.03 8.32 11.76
CA VAL A 64 -5.59 7.07 11.23
C VAL A 64 -5.70 6.07 12.35
N LYS A 65 -6.89 5.50 12.54
CA LYS A 65 -7.14 4.46 13.53
C LYS A 65 -7.10 3.08 12.91
N ARG A 66 -6.93 2.06 13.75
CA ARG A 66 -7.05 0.66 13.33
C ARG A 66 -8.45 0.37 12.78
N GLY A 67 -8.51 -0.39 11.70
CA GLY A 67 -9.74 -0.71 10.98
C GLY A 67 -10.27 0.39 10.06
N GLU A 68 -9.62 1.56 10.01
CA GLU A 68 -10.09 2.69 9.19
C GLU A 68 -9.46 2.72 7.80
N VAL A 69 -10.22 3.28 6.86
CA VAL A 69 -9.74 3.64 5.52
C VAL A 69 -9.90 5.15 5.35
N HIS A 70 -8.78 5.83 5.15
CA HIS A 70 -8.73 7.27 4.94
C HIS A 70 -8.49 7.60 3.47
N ALA A 71 -9.34 8.40 2.87
CA ALA A 71 -9.14 8.92 1.52
C ALA A 71 -8.49 10.31 1.58
N ILE A 72 -7.34 10.47 0.92
CA ILE A 72 -6.68 11.75 0.71
C ILE A 72 -6.97 12.20 -0.71
N MET A 73 -7.63 13.36 -0.82
CA MET A 73 -7.99 13.95 -2.10
C MET A 73 -7.49 15.39 -2.20
N GLY A 74 -7.28 15.87 -3.41
CA GLY A 74 -6.86 17.24 -3.68
C GLY A 74 -6.38 17.42 -5.13
N PRO A 75 -6.16 18.65 -5.57
CA PRO A 75 -5.65 18.92 -6.90
C PRO A 75 -4.23 18.37 -7.10
N ASN A 76 -3.80 18.28 -8.37
CA ASN A 76 -2.43 17.92 -8.69
C ASN A 76 -1.47 18.97 -8.10
N GLY A 77 -0.31 18.51 -7.63
CA GLY A 77 0.67 19.38 -6.97
C GLY A 77 0.32 19.79 -5.53
N SER A 78 -0.75 19.23 -4.92
CA SER A 78 -1.10 19.55 -3.53
C SER A 78 -0.26 18.83 -2.47
N GLY A 79 0.71 18.01 -2.86
CA GLY A 79 1.59 17.31 -1.93
C GLY A 79 1.14 15.91 -1.51
N LYS A 80 0.08 15.34 -2.11
CA LYS A 80 -0.43 14.00 -1.75
C LYS A 80 0.63 12.90 -1.86
N SER A 81 1.26 12.79 -3.03
CA SER A 81 2.33 11.80 -3.26
C SER A 81 3.63 12.15 -2.52
N THR A 82 3.85 13.43 -2.17
CA THR A 82 4.93 13.83 -1.27
C THR A 82 4.67 13.29 0.12
N PHE A 83 3.44 13.43 0.62
CA PHE A 83 3.05 12.92 1.93
C PHE A 83 3.27 11.39 2.04
N SER A 84 2.82 10.61 1.03
CA SER A 84 3.03 9.15 1.03
C SER A 84 4.51 8.79 1.05
N LYS A 85 5.33 9.50 0.25
CA LYS A 85 6.77 9.24 0.15
C LYS A 85 7.55 9.64 1.40
N VAL A 86 7.16 10.73 2.07
CA VAL A 86 7.73 11.15 3.35
C VAL A 86 7.44 10.11 4.43
N LEU A 87 6.21 9.61 4.53
CA LEU A 87 5.84 8.61 5.53
C LEU A 87 6.62 7.29 5.38
N VAL A 88 7.04 6.95 4.18
CA VAL A 88 7.85 5.74 3.95
C VAL A 88 9.35 6.00 3.92
N GLY A 89 9.80 7.24 4.20
CA GLY A 89 11.22 7.58 4.29
C GLY A 89 11.93 7.63 2.94
N HIS A 90 11.27 8.08 1.88
CA HIS A 90 11.91 8.17 0.57
C HIS A 90 13.03 9.23 0.58
N PRO A 91 14.28 8.89 0.17
CA PRO A 91 15.47 9.72 0.41
C PRO A 91 15.49 11.07 -0.33
N ALA A 92 14.64 11.27 -1.33
CA ALA A 92 14.54 12.54 -2.04
C ALA A 92 13.74 13.62 -1.28
N TYR A 93 13.20 13.30 -0.10
CA TYR A 93 12.35 14.19 0.68
C TYR A 93 12.97 14.44 2.04
N GLU A 94 13.18 15.70 2.39
CA GLU A 94 13.72 16.13 3.68
C GLU A 94 12.59 16.60 4.59
N VAL A 95 12.45 15.97 5.74
CA VAL A 95 11.50 16.40 6.77
C VAL A 95 12.08 17.59 7.50
N THR A 96 11.36 18.71 7.51
CA THR A 96 11.80 19.96 8.14
C THR A 96 11.11 20.22 9.49
N GLY A 97 10.04 19.47 9.80
CA GLY A 97 9.34 19.57 11.07
C GLY A 97 8.10 18.70 11.15
N GLY A 98 7.50 18.67 12.32
CA GLY A 98 6.35 17.83 12.64
C GLY A 98 6.75 16.49 13.24
N LYS A 99 5.74 15.62 13.44
CA LYS A 99 5.89 14.26 14.00
C LYS A 99 4.98 13.30 13.24
N ALA A 100 5.36 12.03 13.23
CA ALA A 100 4.56 10.94 12.68
C ALA A 100 4.60 9.73 13.62
N MET A 101 3.83 9.81 14.70
CA MET A 101 3.76 8.77 15.71
C MET A 101 3.02 7.55 15.17
N TYR A 102 3.61 6.39 15.29
CA TYR A 102 3.10 5.13 14.77
C TYR A 102 2.94 4.12 15.90
N ARG A 103 1.83 3.40 15.95
CA ARG A 103 1.50 2.45 17.02
C ARG A 103 1.58 3.10 18.41
N ASP A 104 2.36 2.49 19.31
CA ASP A 104 2.47 2.87 20.73
C ASP A 104 3.46 4.03 20.98
N GLY A 105 3.67 4.91 20.00
CA GLY A 105 4.48 6.10 20.18
C GLY A 105 5.89 6.05 19.57
N GLU A 106 6.13 5.18 18.61
CA GLU A 106 7.34 5.18 17.80
C GLU A 106 7.25 6.24 16.70
N ASP A 107 8.21 7.15 16.60
CA ASP A 107 8.21 8.16 15.53
C ASP A 107 8.76 7.54 14.23
N LEU A 108 7.90 7.41 13.22
CA LEU A 108 8.29 6.91 11.90
C LEU A 108 9.38 7.75 11.25
N LEU A 109 9.48 9.02 11.59
CA LEU A 109 10.46 9.92 10.95
C LEU A 109 11.88 9.62 11.36
N GLU A 110 12.07 8.97 12.53
CA GLU A 110 13.38 8.55 13.03
C GLU A 110 13.85 7.21 12.46
N LEU A 111 12.95 6.44 11.83
CA LEU A 111 13.26 5.12 11.29
C LEU A 111 13.73 5.20 9.84
N GLU A 112 14.67 4.31 9.50
CA GLU A 112 15.08 4.10 8.12
C GLU A 112 13.97 3.44 7.28
N PRO A 113 13.94 3.60 5.94
CA PRO A 113 12.89 3.04 5.09
C PRO A 113 12.68 1.53 5.25
N GLU A 114 13.76 0.78 5.46
CA GLU A 114 13.73 -0.67 5.69
C GLU A 114 13.05 -1.01 7.01
N GLU A 115 13.33 -0.25 8.05
CA GLU A 115 12.76 -0.43 9.39
C GLU A 115 11.25 -0.14 9.35
N ARG A 116 10.84 0.94 8.68
CA ARG A 116 9.40 1.24 8.46
C ARG A 116 8.69 0.11 7.76
N ALA A 117 9.31 -0.46 6.72
CA ALA A 117 8.75 -1.61 5.99
C ALA A 117 8.65 -2.86 6.89
N GLN A 118 9.66 -3.14 7.71
CA GLN A 118 9.66 -4.24 8.68
C GLN A 118 8.62 -4.01 9.78
N GLN A 119 8.38 -2.77 10.18
CA GLN A 119 7.31 -2.38 11.08
C GLN A 119 5.91 -2.52 10.48
N GLY A 120 5.80 -2.76 9.18
CA GLY A 120 4.53 -2.99 8.49
C GLY A 120 3.93 -1.77 7.83
N VAL A 121 4.75 -0.79 7.48
CA VAL A 121 4.35 0.30 6.59
C VAL A 121 4.57 -0.13 5.15
N PHE A 122 3.54 -0.06 4.32
CA PHE A 122 3.57 -0.44 2.91
C PHE A 122 3.13 0.72 2.02
N LEU A 123 3.83 0.90 0.90
CA LEU A 123 3.45 1.88 -0.13
C LEU A 123 3.25 1.17 -1.47
N ALA A 124 2.04 1.26 -2.04
CA ALA A 124 1.82 1.01 -3.45
C ALA A 124 2.11 2.29 -4.23
N PHE A 125 3.04 2.21 -5.18
CA PHE A 125 3.51 3.36 -5.94
C PHE A 125 2.54 3.74 -7.06
N GLN A 126 2.48 5.02 -7.39
CA GLN A 126 1.77 5.50 -8.57
C GLN A 126 2.30 4.81 -9.85
N TYR A 127 3.61 4.68 -9.97
CA TYR A 127 4.30 4.00 -11.07
C TYR A 127 5.21 2.90 -10.51
N PRO A 128 4.76 1.63 -10.52
CA PRO A 128 5.57 0.51 -10.05
C PRO A 128 6.86 0.34 -10.86
N VAL A 129 7.98 0.23 -10.16
CA VAL A 129 9.32 0.10 -10.77
C VAL A 129 9.53 -1.30 -11.29
N GLU A 130 10.20 -1.43 -12.44
CA GLU A 130 10.68 -2.70 -12.98
C GLU A 130 12.06 -3.02 -12.39
N ILE A 131 12.28 -4.30 -12.04
CA ILE A 131 13.57 -4.77 -11.52
C ILE A 131 14.07 -5.89 -12.45
N PRO A 132 14.87 -5.57 -13.47
CA PRO A 132 15.39 -6.56 -14.39
C PRO A 132 16.30 -7.57 -13.69
N GLY A 133 16.20 -8.84 -14.09
CA GLY A 133 17.04 -9.92 -13.58
C GLY A 133 16.68 -10.44 -12.19
N VAL A 134 15.59 -9.96 -11.58
CA VAL A 134 15.07 -10.46 -10.30
C VAL A 134 13.68 -11.04 -10.53
N SER A 135 13.53 -12.36 -10.30
CA SER A 135 12.22 -12.99 -10.45
C SER A 135 11.21 -12.48 -9.44
N ASN A 136 9.94 -12.40 -9.87
CA ASN A 136 8.86 -11.90 -9.00
C ASN A 136 8.71 -12.80 -7.75
N SER A 137 8.87 -14.12 -7.90
CA SER A 137 8.79 -15.07 -6.78
C SER A 137 9.92 -14.88 -5.76
N ASP A 138 11.15 -14.72 -6.20
CA ASP A 138 12.29 -14.55 -5.29
C ASP A 138 12.21 -13.23 -4.55
N PHE A 139 11.84 -12.16 -5.27
CA PHE A 139 11.61 -10.86 -4.68
C PHE A 139 10.53 -10.92 -3.58
N LEU A 140 9.37 -11.52 -3.89
CA LEU A 140 8.27 -11.63 -2.95
C LEU A 140 8.62 -12.50 -1.75
N ARG A 141 9.29 -13.64 -1.97
CA ARG A 141 9.76 -14.53 -0.89
C ARG A 141 10.72 -13.82 0.05
N LEU A 142 11.70 -13.11 -0.50
CA LEU A 142 12.67 -12.35 0.30
C LEU A 142 11.97 -11.27 1.14
N ALA A 143 11.07 -10.51 0.54
CA ALA A 143 10.33 -9.46 1.24
C ALA A 143 9.46 -10.03 2.37
N VAL A 144 8.73 -11.12 2.11
CA VAL A 144 7.90 -11.80 3.11
C VAL A 144 8.76 -12.36 4.26
N ASN A 145 9.87 -13.03 3.95
CA ASN A 145 10.74 -13.60 4.97
C ASN A 145 11.40 -12.52 5.84
N LYS A 146 11.80 -11.39 5.27
CA LYS A 146 12.28 -10.23 6.06
C LYS A 146 11.22 -9.69 7.01
N ARG A 147 9.98 -9.57 6.54
CA ARG A 147 8.87 -9.15 7.38
C ARG A 147 8.59 -10.17 8.49
N ARG A 148 8.57 -11.48 8.17
CA ARG A 148 8.39 -12.57 9.14
C ARG A 148 9.49 -12.56 10.21
N GLY A 149 10.75 -12.38 9.80
CA GLY A 149 11.88 -12.25 10.71
C GLY A 149 11.72 -11.09 11.71
N ALA A 150 11.27 -9.93 11.23
CA ALA A 150 10.96 -8.78 12.09
C ALA A 150 9.85 -9.07 13.11
N LEU A 151 8.90 -9.95 12.76
CA LEU A 151 7.82 -10.40 13.64
C LEU A 151 8.25 -11.59 14.55
N GLY A 152 9.50 -12.06 14.46
CA GLY A 152 9.99 -13.23 15.20
C GLY A 152 9.40 -14.56 14.73
N LEU A 153 8.85 -14.59 13.50
CA LEU A 153 8.32 -15.80 12.87
C LEU A 153 9.38 -16.50 12.04
N PRO A 154 9.33 -17.84 11.91
CA PRO A 154 10.25 -18.58 11.04
C PRO A 154 10.08 -18.18 9.58
N GLU A 155 11.17 -18.18 8.83
CA GLU A 155 11.14 -17.95 7.39
C GLU A 155 10.39 -19.09 6.69
N HIS A 156 9.69 -18.77 5.62
CA HIS A 156 9.15 -19.78 4.70
C HIS A 156 10.25 -20.38 3.86
N ASP A 157 10.26 -21.69 3.76
CA ASP A 157 11.05 -22.36 2.73
C ASP A 157 10.43 -22.10 1.32
N PRO A 158 11.17 -22.41 0.22
CA PRO A 158 10.66 -22.14 -1.13
C PRO A 158 9.35 -22.86 -1.44
N ILE A 159 9.13 -24.07 -0.93
CA ILE A 159 7.94 -24.88 -1.22
C ILE A 159 6.73 -24.33 -0.47
N GLU A 160 6.90 -24.03 0.81
CA GLU A 160 5.87 -23.40 1.65
C GLU A 160 5.45 -22.06 1.06
N PHE A 161 6.45 -21.23 0.67
CA PHE A 161 6.17 -19.93 0.07
C PHE A 161 5.39 -20.05 -1.24
N PHE A 162 5.69 -21.04 -2.09
CA PHE A 162 4.95 -21.27 -3.32
C PHE A 162 3.46 -21.55 -3.08
N GLY A 163 3.14 -22.29 -2.04
CA GLY A 163 1.75 -22.54 -1.64
C GLY A 163 1.02 -21.25 -1.26
N VAL A 164 1.65 -20.43 -0.42
CA VAL A 164 1.09 -19.13 0.00
C VAL A 164 0.95 -18.17 -1.19
N LEU A 165 1.97 -18.13 -2.06
CA LEU A 165 1.96 -17.28 -3.25
C LEU A 165 0.83 -17.64 -4.21
N ALA A 166 0.63 -18.94 -4.50
CA ALA A 166 -0.42 -19.41 -5.41
C ALA A 166 -1.83 -19.05 -4.90
N GLU A 167 -2.07 -19.19 -3.58
CA GLU A 167 -3.33 -18.77 -2.96
C GLU A 167 -3.59 -17.27 -3.17
N LYS A 168 -2.60 -16.43 -2.86
CA LYS A 168 -2.75 -14.97 -2.97
C LYS A 168 -2.85 -14.50 -4.42
N MET A 169 -2.13 -15.13 -5.35
CA MET A 169 -2.24 -14.85 -6.79
C MET A 169 -3.66 -15.11 -7.30
N SER A 170 -4.26 -16.20 -6.88
CA SER A 170 -5.66 -16.51 -7.20
C SER A 170 -6.62 -15.39 -6.75
N THR A 171 -6.40 -14.85 -5.54
CA THR A 171 -7.24 -13.78 -4.98
C THR A 171 -7.17 -12.49 -5.80
N VAL A 172 -6.00 -12.17 -6.37
CA VAL A 172 -5.81 -10.94 -7.19
C VAL A 172 -5.97 -11.19 -8.69
N GLY A 173 -6.37 -12.39 -9.10
CA GLY A 173 -6.61 -12.76 -10.50
C GLY A 173 -5.33 -12.68 -11.35
N MET A 174 -4.18 -13.07 -10.81
CA MET A 174 -2.92 -13.17 -11.54
C MET A 174 -2.63 -14.61 -11.96
N SER A 175 -2.15 -14.79 -13.20
CA SER A 175 -1.70 -16.09 -13.72
C SER A 175 -0.37 -16.50 -13.10
N ASN A 176 -0.16 -17.82 -12.98
CA ASN A 176 1.12 -18.36 -12.51
C ASN A 176 2.31 -18.02 -13.44
N ASP A 177 2.06 -17.61 -14.67
CA ASP A 177 3.11 -17.20 -15.61
C ASP A 177 3.93 -16.00 -15.13
N PHE A 178 3.36 -15.20 -14.21
CA PHE A 178 4.03 -14.05 -13.62
C PHE A 178 5.06 -14.41 -12.54
N ILE A 179 5.05 -15.64 -12.04
CA ILE A 179 5.91 -16.09 -10.94
C ILE A 179 7.40 -16.01 -11.33
N GLY A 180 7.74 -16.54 -12.50
CA GLY A 180 9.12 -16.61 -12.98
C GLY A 180 9.58 -15.39 -13.80
N ARG A 181 8.70 -14.41 -14.04
CA ARG A 181 9.07 -13.19 -14.77
C ARG A 181 9.76 -12.19 -13.85
N ASP A 182 10.55 -11.30 -14.42
CA ASP A 182 11.15 -10.19 -13.71
C ASP A 182 10.07 -9.33 -13.04
N VAL A 183 10.39 -8.78 -11.88
CA VAL A 183 9.47 -7.91 -11.12
C VAL A 183 8.99 -6.76 -12.01
N ASN A 184 7.69 -6.76 -12.30
CA ASN A 184 7.02 -5.79 -13.18
C ASN A 184 7.56 -5.73 -14.63
N GLY A 185 8.53 -6.57 -15.00
CA GLY A 185 9.16 -6.58 -16.32
C GLY A 185 8.18 -6.96 -17.43
N GLY A 186 7.89 -6.01 -18.33
CA GLY A 186 6.94 -6.19 -19.43
C GLY A 186 5.49 -6.43 -18.97
N PHE A 187 5.12 -6.06 -17.75
CA PHE A 187 3.74 -6.10 -17.28
C PHE A 187 2.98 -4.89 -17.85
N SER A 188 1.72 -5.09 -18.21
CA SER A 188 0.80 -3.99 -18.47
C SER A 188 0.55 -3.15 -17.21
N GLY A 189 0.03 -1.94 -17.35
CA GLY A 189 -0.30 -1.08 -16.20
C GLY A 189 -1.21 -1.78 -15.18
N GLY A 190 -2.23 -2.50 -15.66
CA GLY A 190 -3.14 -3.25 -14.78
C GLY A 190 -2.47 -4.44 -14.08
N GLU A 191 -1.54 -5.13 -14.75
CA GLU A 191 -0.78 -6.23 -14.16
C GLU A 191 0.20 -5.73 -13.11
N LYS A 192 0.86 -4.59 -13.34
CA LYS A 192 1.73 -3.95 -12.35
C LYS A 192 0.95 -3.60 -11.08
N LYS A 193 -0.25 -3.03 -11.23
CA LYS A 193 -1.10 -2.70 -10.08
C LYS A 193 -1.60 -3.94 -9.35
N ARG A 194 -1.98 -5.00 -10.06
CA ARG A 194 -2.32 -6.28 -9.42
C ARG A 194 -1.14 -6.88 -8.67
N ASN A 195 0.09 -6.75 -9.21
CA ASN A 195 1.30 -7.21 -8.53
C ASN A 195 1.56 -6.41 -7.23
N GLU A 196 1.27 -5.12 -7.18
CA GLU A 196 1.34 -4.33 -5.93
C GLU A 196 0.31 -4.79 -4.89
N ILE A 197 -0.92 -5.07 -5.33
CA ILE A 197 -1.94 -5.63 -4.42
C ILE A 197 -1.56 -7.04 -3.94
N LEU A 198 -0.92 -7.85 -4.79
CA LEU A 198 -0.36 -9.14 -4.39
C LEU A 198 0.73 -8.96 -3.31
N GLN A 199 1.63 -8.01 -3.49
CA GLN A 199 2.65 -7.66 -2.48
C GLN A 199 1.99 -7.27 -1.16
N MET A 200 0.99 -6.41 -1.19
CA MET A 200 0.24 -6.01 0.00
C MET A 200 -0.44 -7.22 0.69
N ALA A 201 -1.07 -8.11 -0.09
CA ALA A 201 -1.75 -9.29 0.44
C ALA A 201 -0.79 -10.33 1.05
N LEU A 202 0.45 -10.42 0.55
CA LEU A 202 1.49 -11.31 1.05
C LEU A 202 2.19 -10.76 2.30
N LEU A 203 2.49 -9.46 2.30
CA LEU A 203 3.20 -8.80 3.38
C LEU A 203 2.32 -8.57 4.62
N GLY A 204 1.00 -8.46 4.45
CA GLY A 204 0.07 -8.19 5.54
C GLY A 204 0.45 -6.95 6.35
N PRO A 205 0.57 -5.76 5.72
CA PRO A 205 1.00 -4.56 6.42
C PRO A 205 -0.06 -4.09 7.42
N GLU A 206 0.40 -3.42 8.48
CA GLU A 206 -0.51 -2.74 9.41
C GLU A 206 -0.95 -1.38 8.88
N LEU A 207 -0.06 -0.66 8.19
CA LEU A 207 -0.38 0.59 7.51
C LEU A 207 -0.13 0.45 6.00
N SER A 208 -1.18 0.50 5.20
CA SER A 208 -1.08 0.50 3.73
C SER A 208 -1.34 1.90 3.19
N ILE A 209 -0.43 2.40 2.37
CA ILE A 209 -0.57 3.67 1.66
C ILE A 209 -0.68 3.35 0.17
N LEU A 210 -1.80 3.68 -0.45
CA LEU A 210 -2.09 3.40 -1.85
C LEU A 210 -2.07 4.71 -2.64
N ASP A 211 -0.99 4.97 -3.38
CA ASP A 211 -0.81 6.22 -4.12
C ASP A 211 -1.30 6.07 -5.56
N GLU A 212 -2.50 6.60 -5.83
CA GLU A 212 -3.16 6.60 -7.14
C GLU A 212 -3.20 5.20 -7.81
N THR A 213 -3.43 4.16 -7.02
CA THR A 213 -3.51 2.78 -7.54
C THR A 213 -4.70 2.54 -8.45
N ASP A 214 -5.65 3.45 -8.48
CA ASP A 214 -6.83 3.49 -9.33
C ASP A 214 -6.61 4.22 -10.67
N SER A 215 -5.47 4.89 -10.84
CA SER A 215 -5.17 5.68 -12.04
C SER A 215 -4.77 4.80 -13.24
N GLY A 216 -5.35 5.10 -14.42
CA GLY A 216 -4.99 4.44 -15.68
C GLY A 216 -5.44 2.99 -15.82
N LEU A 217 -6.34 2.51 -14.97
CA LEU A 217 -6.90 1.17 -15.03
C LEU A 217 -8.20 1.12 -15.84
N ASP A 218 -8.41 0.01 -16.53
CA ASP A 218 -9.72 -0.34 -17.02
C ASP A 218 -10.68 -0.74 -15.88
N ILE A 219 -11.96 -0.84 -16.18
CA ILE A 219 -13.00 -1.10 -15.17
C ILE A 219 -12.79 -2.45 -14.46
N ASP A 220 -12.30 -3.47 -15.16
CA ASP A 220 -12.16 -4.81 -14.59
C ASP A 220 -10.90 -4.90 -13.73
N ALA A 221 -9.79 -4.28 -14.14
CA ALA A 221 -8.60 -4.12 -13.28
C ALA A 221 -8.92 -3.31 -12.03
N LEU A 222 -9.71 -2.22 -12.15
CA LEU A 222 -10.14 -1.42 -11.01
C LEU A 222 -10.99 -2.24 -10.01
N LYS A 223 -11.92 -3.07 -10.50
CA LYS A 223 -12.71 -3.97 -9.63
C LYS A 223 -11.80 -4.97 -8.90
N THR A 224 -10.83 -5.54 -9.61
CA THR A 224 -9.87 -6.50 -9.02
C THR A 224 -9.02 -5.84 -7.93
N VAL A 225 -8.49 -4.65 -8.18
CA VAL A 225 -7.75 -3.86 -7.19
C VAL A 225 -8.62 -3.55 -5.99
N ALA A 226 -9.85 -3.07 -6.21
CA ALA A 226 -10.81 -2.78 -5.14
C ALA A 226 -11.15 -4.01 -4.31
N ALA A 227 -11.35 -5.17 -4.94
CA ALA A 227 -11.58 -6.43 -4.25
C ALA A 227 -10.37 -6.85 -3.40
N GLY A 228 -9.15 -6.71 -3.93
CA GLY A 228 -7.91 -7.00 -3.22
C GLY A 228 -7.71 -6.10 -1.99
N VAL A 229 -7.96 -4.80 -2.12
CA VAL A 229 -7.92 -3.84 -0.99
C VAL A 229 -8.95 -4.19 0.07
N ASN A 230 -10.20 -4.51 -0.32
CA ASN A 230 -11.24 -4.91 0.60
C ASN A 230 -10.91 -6.23 1.32
N ALA A 231 -10.30 -7.20 0.63
CA ALA A 231 -9.87 -8.46 1.23
C ALA A 231 -8.70 -8.28 2.20
N ALA A 232 -7.83 -7.30 1.98
CA ALA A 232 -6.72 -6.97 2.87
C ALA A 232 -7.17 -6.19 4.12
N LYS A 233 -8.31 -5.51 4.07
CA LYS A 233 -8.85 -4.74 5.19
C LYS A 233 -9.27 -5.66 6.34
N ASN A 234 -8.81 -5.33 7.55
CA ASN A 234 -9.22 -5.99 8.80
C ASN A 234 -9.31 -4.96 9.95
N SER A 235 -9.63 -5.41 11.15
CA SER A 235 -9.75 -4.55 12.34
C SER A 235 -8.43 -4.00 12.86
N GLU A 236 -7.30 -4.58 12.46
CA GLU A 236 -5.98 -4.28 13.01
C GLU A 236 -5.14 -3.38 12.11
N ASN A 237 -5.54 -3.19 10.84
CA ASN A 237 -4.78 -2.39 9.89
C ASN A 237 -5.48 -1.06 9.56
N GLY A 238 -4.69 -0.07 9.14
CA GLY A 238 -5.15 1.19 8.56
C GLY A 238 -4.79 1.29 7.08
N ILE A 239 -5.65 1.89 6.30
CA ILE A 239 -5.41 2.10 4.86
C ILE A 239 -5.55 3.59 4.53
N ILE A 240 -4.52 4.16 3.93
CA ILE A 240 -4.55 5.51 3.35
C ILE A 240 -4.65 5.36 1.83
N LEU A 241 -5.73 5.87 1.26
CA LEU A 241 -5.97 5.86 -0.18
C LEU A 241 -5.80 7.27 -0.74
N ILE A 242 -4.81 7.47 -1.60
CA ILE A 242 -4.65 8.70 -2.36
C ILE A 242 -5.29 8.51 -3.72
N THR A 243 -6.29 9.33 -4.04
CA THR A 243 -7.05 9.22 -5.28
C THR A 243 -7.47 10.58 -5.83
N HIS A 244 -7.62 10.66 -7.15
CA HIS A 244 -8.20 11.82 -7.83
C HIS A 244 -9.74 11.73 -7.95
N TYR A 245 -10.32 10.54 -7.77
CA TYR A 245 -11.75 10.35 -7.86
C TYR A 245 -12.45 10.91 -6.62
N GLN A 246 -13.50 11.71 -6.86
CA GLN A 246 -14.37 12.15 -5.76
C GLN A 246 -15.18 10.95 -5.25
N VAL A 247 -14.82 10.44 -4.09
CA VAL A 247 -15.64 9.44 -3.39
C VAL A 247 -16.90 10.15 -2.91
N ARG A 248 -18.02 9.95 -3.61
CA ARG A 248 -19.33 10.39 -3.13
C ARG A 248 -19.76 9.45 -2.01
N THR A 249 -19.53 9.86 -0.78
CA THR A 249 -20.16 9.20 0.36
C THR A 249 -21.62 9.60 0.39
N SER A 250 -22.52 8.65 0.28
CA SER A 250 -23.97 8.86 0.43
C SER A 250 -24.42 9.04 1.89
N ALA A 251 -23.48 9.15 2.81
CA ALA A 251 -23.76 9.45 4.21
C ALA A 251 -23.84 10.96 4.42
N PRO A 252 -24.84 11.47 5.18
CA PRO A 252 -24.89 12.88 5.54
C PRO A 252 -23.64 13.23 6.35
N PRO A 253 -23.11 14.46 6.20
CA PRO A 253 -21.92 14.88 6.91
C PRO A 253 -22.21 14.92 8.42
N HIS A 254 -21.79 13.90 9.13
CA HIS A 254 -21.64 14.04 10.57
C HIS A 254 -20.49 15.01 10.81
N HIS A 255 -20.79 16.13 11.42
CA HIS A 255 -19.86 17.18 11.81
C HIS A 255 -18.77 16.61 12.73
N HIS A 256 -17.71 16.06 12.16
CA HIS A 256 -16.43 15.99 12.82
C HIS A 256 -15.63 17.19 12.34
N THR A 257 -15.38 18.10 13.27
CA THR A 257 -14.64 19.34 13.06
C THR A 257 -13.23 19.04 12.54
N ALA A 258 -13.12 18.95 11.23
CA ALA A 258 -11.83 19.14 10.57
C ALA A 258 -11.42 20.59 10.86
N ARG A 259 -10.48 20.79 11.78
CA ARG A 259 -9.82 22.08 11.93
C ARG A 259 -9.19 22.42 10.60
N THR A 260 -9.83 23.31 9.92
CA THR A 260 -9.39 23.89 8.65
C THR A 260 -8.07 24.60 8.91
N CYS A 261 -6.93 23.96 8.62
CA CYS A 261 -5.69 24.69 8.42
C CYS A 261 -5.85 25.49 7.14
N ALA A 262 -6.07 26.80 7.28
CA ALA A 262 -6.48 27.73 6.24
C ALA A 262 -5.46 27.95 5.10
N ARG A 263 -4.46 27.09 4.94
CA ARG A 263 -3.44 27.16 3.90
C ARG A 263 -2.88 25.81 3.37
N ALA A 264 -3.40 24.67 3.78
CA ALA A 264 -2.94 23.40 3.24
C ALA A 264 -3.92 22.87 2.18
N PRO A 265 -3.49 22.59 0.95
CA PRO A 265 -4.37 22.12 -0.12
C PRO A 265 -4.75 20.63 -0.02
N VAL A 266 -4.24 19.91 0.95
CA VAL A 266 -4.57 18.50 1.19
C VAL A 266 -5.82 18.41 2.05
N ARG A 267 -6.89 17.80 1.52
CA ARG A 267 -8.12 17.52 2.25
C ARG A 267 -8.18 16.04 2.61
N THR A 268 -8.33 15.74 3.89
CA THR A 268 -8.65 14.40 4.37
C THR A 268 -10.15 14.29 4.52
N CYS A 269 -10.76 13.29 3.91
CA CYS A 269 -12.13 12.88 4.22
C CYS A 269 -12.04 11.75 5.25
N GLY A 270 -12.87 11.82 6.29
CA GLY A 270 -12.93 10.82 7.35
C GLY A 270 -13.21 9.39 6.84
N PRO A 271 -13.39 8.40 7.75
CA PRO A 271 -13.48 6.98 7.40
C PRO A 271 -14.49 6.71 6.28
N VAL A 272 -14.04 6.06 5.25
CA VAL A 272 -14.86 5.67 4.09
C VAL A 272 -15.49 4.31 4.41
N PRO A 273 -16.82 4.15 4.24
CA PRO A 273 -17.44 2.83 4.33
C PRO A 273 -16.82 1.87 3.29
N PRO A 274 -16.94 0.53 3.48
CA PRO A 274 -16.38 -0.43 2.55
C PRO A 274 -16.76 -0.06 1.11
N TRP A 275 -15.79 -0.09 0.23
CA TRP A 275 -15.88 0.35 -1.16
C TRP A 275 -17.15 -0.20 -1.79
N PRO A 276 -18.12 0.61 -2.20
CA PRO A 276 -19.30 0.10 -2.83
C PRO A 276 -18.88 -0.59 -4.15
N LEU A 277 -19.32 -1.81 -4.38
CA LEU A 277 -19.37 -2.39 -5.71
C LEU A 277 -19.95 -1.31 -6.61
N VAL A 278 -19.19 -0.82 -7.58
CA VAL A 278 -19.61 0.23 -8.50
C VAL A 278 -20.90 -0.23 -9.18
N ALA A 279 -22.03 0.22 -8.66
CA ALA A 279 -23.29 0.11 -9.38
C ALA A 279 -23.16 1.06 -10.57
N LEU A 280 -22.92 0.49 -11.75
CA LEU A 280 -22.95 1.23 -13.00
C LEU A 280 -24.33 1.87 -13.14
N PRO A 281 -24.42 3.16 -13.50
CA PRO A 281 -25.71 3.76 -13.83
C PRO A 281 -26.35 2.97 -14.96
N HIS A 282 -27.65 2.68 -14.85
CA HIS A 282 -28.45 1.90 -15.80
C HIS A 282 -28.50 2.45 -17.25
N SER A 283 -27.78 3.52 -17.55
CA SER A 283 -27.74 4.17 -18.87
C SER A 283 -26.77 3.56 -19.89
N LEU A 284 -26.04 2.49 -19.54
CA LEU A 284 -25.12 1.78 -20.46
C LEU A 284 -25.54 0.32 -20.71
N GLN A 285 -26.83 0.01 -20.72
CA GLN A 285 -27.27 -1.24 -21.30
C GLN A 285 -27.15 -1.14 -22.82
N PRO A 286 -26.56 -2.14 -23.51
CA PRO A 286 -26.53 -2.16 -24.96
C PRO A 286 -27.99 -2.22 -25.48
N HIS A 287 -28.32 -1.29 -26.33
CA HIS A 287 -29.60 -1.33 -27.08
C HIS A 287 -29.72 -2.67 -27.81
N PRO A 288 -30.91 -3.32 -27.80
CA PRO A 288 -31.17 -4.49 -28.63
C PRO A 288 -30.99 -4.13 -30.08
N SER A 289 -30.18 -4.92 -30.79
CA SER A 289 -29.87 -4.80 -32.21
C SER A 289 -31.11 -4.56 -33.07
N SER A 290 -31.14 -3.43 -33.80
CA SER A 290 -32.06 -3.20 -34.90
C SER A 290 -31.88 -4.27 -35.99
N PRO A 291 -32.94 -4.74 -36.65
CA PRO A 291 -32.87 -5.76 -37.68
C PRO A 291 -32.12 -5.24 -38.91
N ARG A 292 -31.25 -6.07 -39.48
CA ARG A 292 -30.56 -5.80 -40.74
C ARG A 292 -31.56 -5.68 -41.88
N PRO A 293 -31.41 -4.73 -42.80
CA PRO A 293 -32.22 -4.72 -43.99
C PRO A 293 -31.87 -5.90 -44.90
N SER A 294 -32.89 -6.59 -45.35
CA SER A 294 -32.86 -7.69 -46.32
C SER A 294 -32.30 -7.19 -47.66
N THR A 295 -31.23 -7.80 -48.16
CA THR A 295 -30.78 -7.67 -49.54
C THR A 295 -31.70 -8.47 -50.44
N ALA A 296 -32.61 -7.76 -51.10
CA ALA A 296 -33.36 -8.32 -52.21
C ALA A 296 -32.46 -8.47 -53.47
N ALA A 297 -32.51 -9.64 -54.03
CA ALA A 297 -31.86 -10.03 -55.26
C ALA A 297 -32.36 -9.22 -56.47
N ALA A 298 -31.45 -8.89 -57.38
CA ALA A 298 -31.78 -8.61 -58.79
C ALA A 298 -30.87 -9.44 -59.68
N ARG A 299 -31.47 -10.29 -60.47
CA ARG A 299 -30.96 -10.88 -61.72
C ARG A 299 -31.60 -10.08 -62.89
N PRO A 300 -31.15 -10.24 -64.08
CA PRO A 300 -30.25 -11.18 -64.71
C PRO A 300 -28.87 -10.59 -65.10
#